data_614730524f16ff58503ae19e2f1affee
#
_entry.id   614730524f16ff58503ae19e2f1affee
#
_cell.length_a   1.000
_cell.length_b   1.000
_cell.length_c   1.000
_cell.angle_alpha   90.00
_cell.angle_beta   90.00
_cell.angle_gamma   90.00
#
_symmetry.space_group_name_H-M   'P 1'
#
loop_
_entity.id
_entity.type
_entity.pdbx_description
1 polymer ?
#
loop_
_entity_poly.entity_id
_entity_poly.type
_entity_poly.pdbx_seq_one_letter_code
_entity_poly.pdbx_strand_id
1 'polypeptide(L)'
;GQTNPVDDGPVSFAALLRLVSATPGLMRLRFTTSNPKDLSDDLMRCFAELENLCPQFHLPVQSGSDRILSLMNRKYTVAEYLQKVEALRTYRPDIALTTDMIIGFPGETDEDFEATMQLLETVRFHGSFSFKYSDRPGTRAAFFDNPVDEQVKSQRLSRFQKRQDEISLERNAEYMDRVL
;
A
#
# COMPACT_ATOMS: atom_id res chain seq x y z
N GLY A 1 -10.42 3.75 44.39
CA GLY A 1 -9.61 4.01 43.20
C GLY A 1 -8.71 2.83 42.94
N GLN A 2 -9.05 1.99 41.98
CA GLN A 2 -8.13 0.97 41.46
C GLN A 2 -7.32 1.63 40.34
N THR A 3 -6.06 1.93 40.60
CA THR A 3 -5.09 2.25 39.58
C THR A 3 -4.72 0.93 38.89
N ASN A 4 -5.14 0.74 37.65
CA ASN A 4 -4.58 -0.31 36.81
C ASN A 4 -3.07 -0.06 36.68
N PRO A 5 -2.21 -1.06 36.85
CA PRO A 5 -0.80 -0.92 36.57
C PRO A 5 -0.66 -0.61 35.07
N VAL A 6 -0.13 0.54 34.75
CA VAL A 6 0.31 0.87 33.40
C VAL A 6 1.52 -0.05 33.15
N ASP A 7 1.35 -0.99 32.23
CA ASP A 7 2.45 -1.81 31.74
C ASP A 7 3.44 -0.85 31.06
N ASP A 8 4.61 -0.64 31.66
CA ASP A 8 5.63 0.33 31.23
C ASP A 8 6.37 -0.10 29.94
N GLY A 9 5.82 -1.08 29.20
CA GLY A 9 6.31 -1.48 27.89
C GLY A 9 5.90 -0.50 26.78
N PRO A 10 6.65 -0.45 25.65
CA PRO A 10 6.26 0.37 24.51
C PRO A 10 4.90 -0.07 23.98
N VAL A 11 3.93 0.84 24.01
CA VAL A 11 2.57 0.59 23.51
C VAL A 11 2.63 0.34 22.02
N SER A 12 2.15 -0.81 21.56
CA SER A 12 2.09 -1.11 20.13
C SER A 12 1.10 -0.18 19.42
N PHE A 13 1.30 0.06 18.12
CA PHE A 13 0.39 0.89 17.34
C PHE A 13 -1.03 0.30 17.31
N ALA A 14 -1.18 -1.03 17.29
CA ALA A 14 -2.46 -1.70 17.39
C ALA A 14 -3.16 -1.44 18.74
N ALA A 15 -2.41 -1.46 19.84
CA ALA A 15 -2.93 -1.11 21.16
C ALA A 15 -3.38 0.37 21.21
N LEU A 16 -2.61 1.28 20.60
CA LEU A 16 -3.00 2.69 20.46
C LEU A 16 -4.31 2.83 19.67
N LEU A 17 -4.47 2.11 18.56
CA LEU A 17 -5.70 2.13 17.78
C LEU A 17 -6.92 1.69 18.60
N ARG A 18 -6.78 0.61 19.39
CA ARG A 18 -7.86 0.12 20.28
C ARG A 18 -8.24 1.17 21.33
N LEU A 19 -7.25 1.83 21.93
CA LEU A 19 -7.48 2.91 22.90
C LEU A 19 -8.18 4.11 22.26
N VAL A 20 -7.71 4.56 21.10
CA VAL A 20 -8.33 5.69 20.38
C VAL A 20 -9.74 5.34 19.90
N SER A 21 -9.94 4.13 19.38
CA SER A 21 -11.25 3.63 18.93
C SER A 21 -12.31 3.66 20.05
N ALA A 22 -11.91 3.44 21.30
CA ALA A 22 -12.79 3.45 22.46
C ALA A 22 -13.18 4.87 22.92
N THR A 23 -12.71 5.93 22.26
CA THR A 23 -13.04 7.33 22.62
C THR A 23 -14.53 7.59 22.36
N PRO A 24 -15.32 8.04 23.36
CA PRO A 24 -16.73 8.32 23.16
C PRO A 24 -16.97 9.35 22.06
N GLY A 25 -17.91 9.08 21.16
CA GLY A 25 -18.27 9.96 20.05
C GLY A 25 -17.35 9.90 18.83
N LEU A 26 -16.29 9.11 18.83
CA LEU A 26 -15.46 8.88 17.68
C LEU A 26 -16.17 7.94 16.69
N MET A 27 -16.69 8.49 15.62
CA MET A 27 -17.45 7.73 14.62
C MET A 27 -16.58 7.04 13.57
N ARG A 28 -15.42 7.63 13.20
CA ARG A 28 -14.54 7.11 12.15
C ARG A 28 -13.09 7.30 12.53
N LEU A 29 -12.33 6.22 12.41
CA LEU A 29 -10.88 6.19 12.64
C LEU A 29 -10.19 5.81 11.34
N ARG A 30 -9.11 6.50 10.98
CA ARG A 30 -8.25 6.19 9.85
C ARG A 30 -6.79 6.35 10.24
N PHE A 31 -5.95 5.55 9.63
CA PHE A 31 -4.51 5.72 9.72
C PHE A 31 -3.85 5.35 8.39
N THR A 32 -2.62 5.76 8.22
CA THR A 32 -1.79 5.40 7.07
C THR A 32 -0.48 4.77 7.55
N THR A 33 0.06 3.84 6.77
CA THR A 33 1.41 3.32 6.95
C THR A 33 2.25 3.70 5.74
N SER A 34 3.54 3.80 5.95
CA SER A 34 4.49 4.11 4.87
C SER A 34 5.25 2.88 4.37
N ASN A 35 5.14 1.74 5.05
CA ASN A 35 5.90 0.54 4.74
C ASN A 35 5.11 -0.75 5.00
N PRO A 36 5.05 -1.68 4.04
CA PRO A 36 4.41 -2.99 4.23
C PRO A 36 4.95 -3.80 5.41
N LYS A 37 6.20 -3.58 5.82
CA LYS A 37 6.79 -4.24 6.98
C LYS A 37 6.10 -3.93 8.29
N ASP A 38 5.56 -2.72 8.42
CA ASP A 38 4.94 -2.25 9.65
C ASP A 38 3.53 -2.83 9.84
N LEU A 39 2.99 -3.51 8.82
CA LEU A 39 1.71 -4.20 8.89
C LEU A 39 1.89 -5.54 9.63
N SER A 40 1.70 -5.52 10.94
CA SER A 40 1.70 -6.71 11.80
C SER A 40 0.33 -7.42 11.77
N ASP A 41 0.31 -8.70 12.16
CA ASP A 41 -0.93 -9.46 12.30
C ASP A 41 -1.91 -8.80 13.30
N ASP A 42 -1.40 -8.31 14.42
CA ASP A 42 -2.21 -7.60 15.43
C ASP A 42 -2.83 -6.30 14.87
N LEU A 43 -2.10 -5.60 13.99
CA LEU A 43 -2.62 -4.42 13.32
C LEU A 43 -3.70 -4.79 12.27
N MET A 44 -3.51 -5.87 11.52
CA MET A 44 -4.53 -6.38 10.57
C MET A 44 -5.80 -6.81 11.30
N ARG A 45 -5.66 -7.42 12.47
CA ARG A 45 -6.77 -7.85 13.31
C ARG A 45 -7.65 -6.68 13.79
N CYS A 46 -7.07 -5.48 13.98
CA CYS A 46 -7.84 -4.27 14.31
C CYS A 46 -8.93 -3.96 13.27
N PHE A 47 -8.73 -4.30 12.00
CA PHE A 47 -9.76 -4.10 10.97
C PHE A 47 -10.97 -5.03 11.10
N ALA A 48 -10.82 -6.17 11.77
CA ALA A 48 -11.93 -7.07 12.11
C ALA A 48 -12.60 -6.69 13.44
N GLU A 49 -11.84 -6.16 14.40
CA GLU A 49 -12.28 -5.91 15.78
C GLU A 49 -12.92 -4.53 15.97
N LEU A 50 -12.47 -3.49 15.25
CA LEU A 50 -12.84 -2.11 15.51
C LEU A 50 -13.87 -1.63 14.47
N GLU A 51 -15.14 -1.51 14.89
CA GLU A 51 -16.26 -1.12 14.02
C GLU A 51 -16.09 0.28 13.39
N ASN A 52 -15.48 1.21 14.14
CA ASN A 52 -15.25 2.58 13.67
C ASN A 52 -13.94 2.74 12.87
N LEU A 53 -13.13 1.69 12.74
CA LEU A 53 -11.97 1.71 11.86
C LEU A 53 -12.42 1.56 10.40
N CYS A 54 -12.19 2.61 9.61
CA CYS A 54 -12.60 2.61 8.21
C CYS A 54 -11.94 1.46 7.43
N PRO A 55 -12.70 0.72 6.60
CA PRO A 55 -12.17 -0.40 5.80
C PRO A 55 -11.37 0.11 4.60
N GLN A 56 -10.38 0.93 4.86
CA GLN A 56 -9.47 1.49 3.86
C GLN A 56 -8.04 1.44 4.38
N PHE A 57 -7.12 0.98 3.56
CA PHE A 57 -5.73 0.91 3.93
C PHE A 57 -4.80 1.32 2.78
N HIS A 58 -3.83 2.18 3.09
CA HIS A 58 -2.80 2.58 2.16
C HIS A 58 -1.54 1.74 2.41
N LEU A 59 -1.15 0.95 1.40
CA LEU A 59 -0.02 0.01 1.49
C LEU A 59 0.91 0.19 0.28
N PRO A 60 1.88 1.12 0.36
CA PRO A 60 2.77 1.43 -0.75
C PRO A 60 3.67 0.24 -1.11
N VAL A 61 3.58 -0.28 -2.34
CA VAL A 61 4.45 -1.37 -2.83
C VAL A 61 5.63 -0.85 -3.64
N GLN A 62 5.46 0.24 -4.36
CA GLN A 62 6.42 0.96 -5.19
C GLN A 62 6.74 0.31 -6.54
N SER A 63 6.84 -1.02 -6.66
CA SER A 63 7.08 -1.75 -7.90
C SER A 63 6.56 -3.19 -7.79
N GLY A 64 6.19 -3.80 -8.91
CA GLY A 64 5.85 -5.23 -9.01
C GLY A 64 7.04 -6.13 -9.34
N SER A 65 8.24 -5.59 -9.43
CA SER A 65 9.48 -6.36 -9.69
C SER A 65 10.35 -6.45 -8.44
N ASP A 66 10.68 -7.68 -8.02
CA ASP A 66 11.59 -7.91 -6.90
C ASP A 66 12.98 -7.31 -7.16
N ARG A 67 13.43 -7.33 -8.41
CA ARG A 67 14.70 -6.72 -8.82
C ARG A 67 14.66 -5.20 -8.58
N ILE A 68 13.61 -4.53 -9.01
CA ILE A 68 13.45 -3.09 -8.81
C ILE A 68 13.24 -2.76 -7.33
N LEU A 69 12.45 -3.52 -6.60
CA LEU A 69 12.30 -3.37 -5.14
C LEU A 69 13.65 -3.45 -4.42
N SER A 70 14.51 -4.40 -4.81
CA SER A 70 15.87 -4.52 -4.27
C SER A 70 16.74 -3.30 -4.60
N LEU A 71 16.68 -2.78 -5.82
CA LEU A 71 17.39 -1.56 -6.22
C LEU A 71 16.90 -0.32 -5.46
N MET A 72 15.59 -0.24 -5.16
CA MET A 72 14.98 0.77 -4.30
C MET A 72 15.33 0.57 -2.80
N ASN A 73 16.13 -0.43 -2.45
CA ASN A 73 16.46 -0.83 -1.08
C ASN A 73 15.21 -1.22 -0.25
N ARG A 74 14.18 -1.73 -0.88
CA ARG A 74 13.03 -2.32 -0.20
C ARG A 74 13.43 -3.69 0.36
N LYS A 75 12.98 -4.01 1.56
CA LYS A 75 13.37 -5.22 2.29
C LYS A 75 12.24 -6.25 2.30
N TYR A 76 11.48 -6.30 1.23
CA TYR A 76 10.40 -7.25 1.00
C TYR A 76 10.32 -7.58 -0.48
N THR A 77 9.75 -8.73 -0.78
CA THR A 77 9.45 -9.23 -2.12
C THR A 77 7.97 -8.98 -2.47
N VAL A 78 7.64 -9.10 -3.75
CA VAL A 78 6.25 -9.08 -4.22
C VAL A 78 5.44 -10.21 -3.59
N ALA A 79 6.03 -11.40 -3.44
CA ALA A 79 5.36 -12.54 -2.80
C ALA A 79 5.01 -12.24 -1.32
N GLU A 80 5.93 -11.66 -0.55
CA GLU A 80 5.66 -11.25 0.83
C GLU A 80 4.60 -10.14 0.92
N TYR A 81 4.60 -9.22 -0.05
CA TYR A 81 3.57 -8.19 -0.15
C TYR A 81 2.19 -8.80 -0.41
N LEU A 82 2.08 -9.72 -1.37
CA LEU A 82 0.83 -10.42 -1.69
C LEU A 82 0.30 -11.23 -0.51
N GLN A 83 1.18 -11.92 0.24
CA GLN A 83 0.78 -12.62 1.47
C GLN A 83 0.16 -11.66 2.49
N LYS A 84 0.69 -10.45 2.66
CA LYS A 84 0.11 -9.44 3.55
C LYS A 84 -1.25 -8.93 3.05
N VAL A 85 -1.40 -8.73 1.75
CA VAL A 85 -2.68 -8.35 1.15
C VAL A 85 -3.73 -9.43 1.36
N GLU A 86 -3.38 -10.69 1.17
CA GLU A 86 -4.27 -11.84 1.40
C GLU A 86 -4.66 -11.97 2.88
N ALA A 87 -3.68 -11.90 3.78
CA ALA A 87 -3.93 -11.93 5.22
C ALA A 87 -4.85 -10.78 5.66
N LEU A 88 -4.63 -9.56 5.17
CA LEU A 88 -5.48 -8.41 5.47
C LEU A 88 -6.92 -8.62 4.97
N ARG A 89 -7.10 -9.17 3.77
CA ARG A 89 -8.41 -9.51 3.21
C ARG A 89 -9.12 -10.66 3.95
N THR A 90 -8.36 -11.51 4.64
CA THR A 90 -8.95 -12.52 5.53
C THR A 90 -9.63 -11.87 6.73
N TYR A 91 -9.02 -10.82 7.30
CA TYR A 91 -9.62 -10.07 8.41
C TYR A 91 -10.72 -9.09 7.95
N ARG A 92 -10.55 -8.48 6.77
CA ARG A 92 -11.50 -7.51 6.22
C ARG A 92 -11.64 -7.70 4.71
N PRO A 93 -12.56 -8.57 4.24
CA PRO A 93 -12.70 -8.92 2.82
C PRO A 93 -13.03 -7.74 1.90
N ASP A 94 -13.75 -6.75 2.40
CA ASP A 94 -14.18 -5.54 1.69
C ASP A 94 -13.19 -4.37 1.79
N ILE A 95 -11.99 -4.59 2.32
CA ILE A 95 -11.01 -3.52 2.53
C ILE A 95 -10.59 -2.87 1.20
N ALA A 96 -10.71 -1.54 1.16
CA ALA A 96 -10.22 -0.73 0.06
C ALA A 96 -8.71 -0.52 0.18
N LEU A 97 -7.95 -1.10 -0.74
CA LEU A 97 -6.49 -0.96 -0.78
C LEU A 97 -6.07 0.12 -1.77
N THR A 98 -5.19 1.01 -1.31
CA THR A 98 -4.49 1.97 -2.16
C THR A 98 -2.98 1.78 -2.04
N THR A 99 -2.24 2.22 -3.06
CA THR A 99 -0.79 2.03 -3.12
C THR A 99 -0.07 3.21 -3.76
N ASP A 100 1.26 3.22 -3.67
CA ASP A 100 2.13 4.08 -4.49
C ASP A 100 2.91 3.22 -5.49
N MET A 101 3.12 3.77 -6.69
CA MET A 101 3.92 3.16 -7.75
C MET A 101 4.91 4.16 -8.34
N ILE A 102 6.16 3.73 -8.49
CA ILE A 102 7.20 4.49 -9.17
C ILE A 102 7.52 3.77 -10.49
N ILE A 103 7.27 4.45 -11.60
CA ILE A 103 7.47 3.92 -12.94
C ILE A 103 8.74 4.50 -13.55
N GLY A 104 9.53 3.66 -14.22
CA GLY A 104 10.76 4.07 -14.88
C GLY A 104 11.90 4.33 -13.91
N PHE A 105 11.98 3.57 -12.83
CA PHE A 105 13.15 3.56 -11.95
C PHE A 105 14.41 3.21 -12.74
N PRO A 106 15.60 3.79 -12.44
CA PRO A 106 16.82 3.49 -13.18
C PRO A 106 17.08 1.98 -13.30
N GLY A 107 17.26 1.51 -14.52
CA GLY A 107 17.43 0.10 -14.86
C GLY A 107 16.14 -0.72 -14.98
N GLU A 108 14.95 -0.12 -14.87
CA GLU A 108 13.69 -0.84 -15.09
C GLU A 108 13.58 -1.31 -16.54
N THR A 109 13.45 -2.61 -16.77
CA THR A 109 13.24 -3.23 -18.08
C THR A 109 11.74 -3.32 -18.42
N ASP A 110 11.42 -3.80 -19.63
CA ASP A 110 10.02 -4.07 -20.01
C ASP A 110 9.43 -5.19 -19.15
N GLU A 111 10.23 -6.22 -18.85
CA GLU A 111 9.80 -7.34 -18.01
C GLU A 111 9.49 -6.87 -16.56
N ASP A 112 10.25 -5.93 -16.01
CA ASP A 112 9.98 -5.36 -14.69
C ASP A 112 8.68 -4.54 -14.69
N PHE A 113 8.46 -3.79 -15.77
CA PHE A 113 7.22 -3.04 -15.92
C PHE A 113 6.01 -3.97 -16.09
N GLU A 114 6.14 -5.05 -16.90
CA GLU A 114 5.07 -6.05 -17.03
C GLU A 114 4.79 -6.76 -15.69
N ALA A 115 5.81 -7.04 -14.88
CA ALA A 115 5.61 -7.56 -13.52
C ALA A 115 4.81 -6.57 -12.64
N THR A 116 5.03 -5.26 -12.82
CA THR A 116 4.24 -4.22 -12.13
C THR A 116 2.78 -4.20 -12.62
N MET A 117 2.54 -4.37 -13.92
CA MET A 117 1.20 -4.51 -14.48
C MET A 117 0.50 -5.79 -13.98
N GLN A 118 1.24 -6.89 -13.88
CA GLN A 118 0.73 -8.15 -13.32
C GLN A 118 0.30 -8.00 -11.85
N LEU A 119 1.10 -7.30 -11.04
CA LEU A 119 0.76 -7.00 -9.64
C LEU A 119 -0.53 -6.16 -9.56
N LEU A 120 -0.69 -5.17 -10.44
CA LEU A 120 -1.90 -4.36 -10.53
C LEU A 120 -3.14 -5.22 -10.78
N GLU A 121 -3.07 -6.15 -11.75
CA GLU A 121 -4.17 -7.09 -12.06
C GLU A 121 -4.46 -8.04 -10.90
N THR A 122 -3.43 -8.50 -10.19
CA THR A 122 -3.58 -9.46 -9.08
C THR A 122 -4.22 -8.81 -7.86
N VAL A 123 -3.75 -7.63 -7.47
CA VAL A 123 -4.24 -6.95 -6.25
C VAL A 123 -5.52 -6.19 -6.52
N ARG A 124 -5.66 -5.57 -7.71
CA ARG A 124 -6.79 -4.72 -8.09
C ARG A 124 -7.04 -3.63 -7.05
N PHE A 125 -6.08 -2.70 -6.97
CA PHE A 125 -6.16 -1.58 -6.02
C PHE A 125 -7.37 -0.68 -6.31
N HIS A 126 -7.97 -0.13 -5.25
CA HIS A 126 -9.03 0.88 -5.38
C HIS A 126 -8.49 2.22 -5.91
N GLY A 127 -7.22 2.46 -5.73
CA GLY A 127 -6.51 3.61 -6.26
C GLY A 127 -5.02 3.48 -6.11
N SER A 128 -4.28 4.21 -6.93
CA SER A 128 -2.83 4.27 -6.89
C SER A 128 -2.35 5.71 -7.11
N PHE A 129 -1.39 6.13 -6.29
CA PHE A 129 -0.57 7.31 -6.59
C PHE A 129 0.65 6.85 -7.38
N SER A 130 0.64 7.11 -8.68
CA SER A 130 1.68 6.64 -9.58
C SER A 130 2.46 7.82 -10.18
N PHE A 131 3.79 7.69 -10.16
CA PHE A 131 4.70 8.74 -10.56
C PHE A 131 5.80 8.18 -11.47
N LYS A 132 6.27 9.03 -12.40
CA LYS A 132 7.56 8.77 -13.05
C LYS A 132 8.66 8.93 -12.01
N TYR A 133 9.64 8.05 -12.07
CA TYR A 133 10.86 8.27 -11.29
C TYR A 133 11.50 9.60 -11.67
N SER A 134 11.87 10.36 -10.66
CA SER A 134 12.70 11.56 -10.80
C SER A 134 13.86 11.49 -9.81
N ASP A 135 15.03 11.93 -10.26
CA ASP A 135 16.23 11.93 -9.44
C ASP A 135 16.04 12.82 -8.19
N ARG A 136 16.47 12.28 -7.06
CA ARG A 136 16.51 13.03 -5.81
C ARG A 136 17.97 13.19 -5.39
N PRO A 137 18.46 14.43 -5.24
CA PRO A 137 19.82 14.68 -4.78
C PRO A 137 20.14 13.91 -3.49
N GLY A 138 21.33 13.29 -3.45
CA GLY A 138 21.79 12.55 -2.27
C GLY A 138 21.28 11.11 -2.16
N THR A 139 20.46 10.62 -3.10
CA THR A 139 20.06 9.21 -3.15
C THR A 139 21.01 8.39 -4.02
N ARG A 140 21.20 7.09 -3.67
CA ARG A 140 22.04 6.19 -4.50
C ARG A 140 21.48 6.02 -5.91
N ALA A 141 20.16 6.05 -6.08
CA ALA A 141 19.49 5.88 -7.36
C ALA A 141 19.84 6.99 -8.37
N ALA A 142 20.15 8.20 -7.89
CA ALA A 142 20.59 9.31 -8.75
C ALA A 142 21.97 9.06 -9.42
N PHE A 143 22.71 8.04 -9.00
CA PHE A 143 24.02 7.66 -9.54
C PHE A 143 23.97 6.35 -10.34
N PHE A 144 22.79 5.84 -10.66
CA PHE A 144 22.67 4.62 -11.47
C PHE A 144 22.84 4.94 -12.96
N ASP A 145 23.69 4.16 -13.64
CA ASP A 145 24.12 4.41 -15.01
C ASP A 145 23.08 4.11 -16.09
N ASN A 146 21.94 3.53 -15.74
CA ASN A 146 20.91 3.07 -16.68
C ASN A 146 19.58 3.82 -16.50
N PRO A 147 19.50 5.12 -16.79
CA PRO A 147 18.24 5.85 -16.74
C PRO A 147 17.29 5.30 -17.82
N VAL A 148 16.01 5.19 -17.46
CA VAL A 148 14.96 4.88 -18.46
C VAL A 148 14.66 6.16 -19.25
N ASP A 149 14.51 6.04 -20.56
CA ASP A 149 14.14 7.17 -21.43
C ASP A 149 12.84 7.81 -20.98
N GLU A 150 12.78 9.13 -21.06
CA GLU A 150 11.65 9.92 -20.54
C GLU A 150 10.34 9.65 -21.31
N GLN A 151 10.44 9.35 -22.60
CA GLN A 151 9.30 8.97 -23.41
C GLN A 151 8.78 7.59 -23.00
N VAL A 152 9.68 6.65 -22.73
CA VAL A 152 9.34 5.31 -22.23
C VAL A 152 8.66 5.41 -20.86
N LYS A 153 9.20 6.19 -19.92
CA LYS A 153 8.55 6.46 -18.63
C LYS A 153 7.13 7.00 -18.80
N SER A 154 6.95 7.96 -19.72
CA SER A 154 5.65 8.58 -19.96
C SER A 154 4.64 7.58 -20.53
N GLN A 155 5.06 6.74 -21.48
CA GLN A 155 4.22 5.70 -22.07
C GLN A 155 3.82 4.64 -21.03
N ARG A 156 4.80 4.15 -20.24
CA ARG A 156 4.53 3.18 -19.17
C ARG A 156 3.59 3.75 -18.11
N LEU A 157 3.83 4.99 -17.65
CA LEU A 157 2.95 5.64 -16.67
C LEU A 157 1.53 5.79 -17.20
N SER A 158 1.37 6.24 -18.44
CA SER A 158 0.04 6.39 -19.06
C SER A 158 -0.68 5.05 -19.16
N ARG A 159 0.03 3.97 -19.54
CA ARG A 159 -0.55 2.61 -19.61
C ARG A 159 -0.97 2.12 -18.23
N PHE A 160 -0.13 2.33 -17.20
CA PHE A 160 -0.43 1.96 -15.83
C PHE A 160 -1.66 2.72 -15.31
N GLN A 161 -1.68 4.05 -15.45
CA GLN A 161 -2.78 4.90 -14.98
C GLN A 161 -4.10 4.54 -15.64
N LYS A 162 -4.10 4.38 -16.97
CA LYS A 162 -5.31 3.95 -17.69
C LYS A 162 -5.89 2.66 -17.12
N ARG A 163 -5.05 1.65 -16.90
CA ARG A 163 -5.53 0.37 -16.35
C ARG A 163 -5.97 0.48 -14.89
N GLN A 164 -5.27 1.29 -14.09
CA GLN A 164 -5.69 1.57 -12.71
C GLN A 164 -7.05 2.26 -12.67
N ASP A 165 -7.30 3.23 -13.54
CA ASP A 165 -8.58 3.94 -13.60
C ASP A 165 -9.74 2.98 -13.95
N GLU A 166 -9.53 2.06 -14.91
CA GLU A 166 -10.48 1.01 -15.23
C GLU A 166 -10.79 0.14 -14.01
N ILE A 167 -9.75 -0.34 -13.29
CA ILE A 167 -9.90 -1.13 -12.07
C ILE A 167 -10.62 -0.33 -10.98
N SER A 168 -10.29 0.95 -10.82
CA SER A 168 -10.94 1.82 -9.84
C SER A 168 -12.45 1.97 -10.12
N LEU A 169 -12.83 2.10 -11.38
CA LEU A 169 -14.24 2.13 -11.78
C LEU A 169 -14.95 0.80 -11.50
N GLU A 170 -14.31 -0.33 -11.83
CA GLU A 170 -14.83 -1.66 -11.55
C GLU A 170 -15.03 -1.88 -10.03
N ARG A 171 -14.04 -1.49 -9.21
CA ARG A 171 -14.12 -1.59 -7.75
C ARG A 171 -15.16 -0.65 -7.14
N ASN A 172 -15.29 0.57 -7.68
CA ASN A 172 -16.30 1.53 -7.20
C ASN A 172 -17.73 1.08 -7.55
N ALA A 173 -17.92 0.36 -8.66
CA ALA A 173 -19.21 -0.21 -9.01
C ALA A 173 -19.72 -1.22 -7.95
N GLU A 174 -18.82 -1.87 -7.18
CA GLU A 174 -19.19 -2.77 -6.10
C GLU A 174 -19.89 -2.05 -4.92
N TYR A 175 -19.77 -0.72 -4.83
CA TYR A 175 -20.37 0.11 -3.78
C TYR A 175 -21.68 0.78 -4.22
N MET A 176 -22.11 0.61 -5.46
CA MET A 176 -23.37 1.15 -5.93
C MET A 176 -24.53 0.55 -5.11
N ASP A 177 -25.47 1.41 -4.73
CA ASP A 177 -26.65 1.06 -3.92
C ASP A 177 -26.35 0.53 -2.50
N ARG A 178 -25.13 0.78 -1.98
CA ARG A 178 -24.76 0.47 -0.60
C ARG A 178 -24.67 1.75 0.24
N VAL A 179 -25.19 1.68 1.46
CA VAL A 179 -24.90 2.69 2.51
C VAL A 179 -23.57 2.30 3.16
N LEU A 180 -22.58 3.19 3.09
CA LEU A 180 -21.24 2.97 3.63
C LEU A 180 -21.05 3.64 5.00
#